data_4ce845cfd170b359c9ac20c0e8d9e9c5
#
_entry.id   4ce845cfd170b359c9ac20c0e8d9e9c5
#
_cell.length_a   1.000
_cell.length_b   1.000
_cell.length_c   1.000
_cell.angle_alpha   90.00
_cell.angle_beta   90.00
_cell.angle_gamma   90.00
#
_symmetry.space_group_name_H-M   'P 1'
#
loop_
_entity.id
_entity.type
_entity.pdbx_description
1 polymer ?
#
loop_
_entity_poly.entity_id
_entity_poly.type
_entity_poly.pdbx_seq_one_letter_code
_entity_poly.pdbx_strand_id
1 'polypeptide(L)'
;ENLAKHDLYITVDSATPTQICRDPGFTLPEMPILVIDHHHTEKPYGTLRLVDVEISSCAELIFSLLPKLGLPLTSDTATCLYLGIFSDTGGLRFGDVTQKTIEALAECYPLTDSIQNKITVFSQDYGKKELDLISLCLNKREYIDNNSMCLIILPYIDILNLQMEKPTTHFITGFISGKMYDAKTL
;
A
#
# COMPACT_ATOMS: atom_id res chain seq x y z
N GLU A 1 18.76 13.72 10.35
CA GLU A 1 19.03 12.92 11.57
C GLU A 1 20.44 12.33 11.51
N ASN A 2 21.10 12.25 12.65
CA ASN A 2 22.47 11.73 12.71
C ASN A 2 22.45 10.21 12.78
N LEU A 3 22.51 9.54 11.63
CA LEU A 3 22.52 8.07 11.50
C LEU A 3 23.75 7.42 12.18
N ALA A 4 24.82 8.18 12.47
CA ALA A 4 26.05 7.66 13.10
C ALA A 4 25.86 7.11 14.54
N LYS A 5 24.66 7.22 15.11
CA LYS A 5 24.30 6.69 16.43
C LYS A 5 23.56 5.35 16.39
N HIS A 6 23.41 4.77 15.21
CA HIS A 6 22.65 3.53 15.00
C HIS A 6 23.55 2.45 14.43
N ASP A 7 23.29 1.20 14.81
CA ASP A 7 24.07 0.03 14.41
C ASP A 7 23.41 -0.75 13.26
N LEU A 8 22.14 -0.50 13.01
CA LEU A 8 21.33 -1.18 12.00
C LEU A 8 20.30 -0.22 11.42
N TYR A 9 20.15 -0.26 10.10
CA TYR A 9 19.08 0.42 9.38
C TYR A 9 18.06 -0.63 8.93
N ILE A 10 16.80 -0.45 9.32
CA ILE A 10 15.72 -1.36 8.93
C ILE A 10 14.81 -0.64 7.96
N THR A 11 14.59 -1.23 6.80
CA THR A 11 13.57 -0.78 5.85
C THR A 11 12.44 -1.79 5.81
N VAL A 12 11.22 -1.27 5.75
CA VAL A 12 10.01 -2.08 5.64
C VAL A 12 9.24 -1.65 4.39
N ASP A 13 8.64 -2.61 3.70
CA ASP A 13 7.73 -2.37 2.58
C ASP A 13 8.35 -1.50 1.46
N SER A 14 9.61 -1.77 1.14
CA SER A 14 10.38 -0.96 0.19
C SER A 14 11.26 -1.85 -0.68
N ALA A 15 10.79 -2.21 -1.86
CA ALA A 15 11.52 -3.07 -2.81
C ALA A 15 12.79 -2.40 -3.37
N THR A 16 12.83 -1.06 -3.39
CA THR A 16 13.96 -0.27 -3.92
C THR A 16 14.29 0.92 -3.04
N PRO A 17 15.54 1.42 -3.06
CA PRO A 17 15.92 2.61 -2.30
C PRO A 17 15.12 3.87 -2.63
N THR A 18 14.61 4.00 -3.85
CA THR A 18 13.80 5.13 -4.29
C THR A 18 12.41 5.18 -3.64
N GLN A 19 11.94 4.05 -3.09
CA GLN A 19 10.72 4.01 -2.29
C GLN A 19 10.95 4.53 -0.87
N ILE A 20 12.16 4.40 -0.35
CA ILE A 20 12.53 4.93 0.97
C ILE A 20 12.55 6.46 0.94
N CYS A 21 13.22 7.02 -0.07
CA CYS A 21 13.34 8.46 -0.24
C CYS A 21 13.33 8.83 -1.72
N ARG A 22 12.52 9.84 -2.08
CA ARG A 22 12.41 10.34 -3.45
C ARG A 22 13.43 11.44 -3.78
N ASP A 23 14.24 11.85 -2.82
CA ASP A 23 15.33 12.82 -3.05
C ASP A 23 16.39 12.17 -3.94
N PRO A 24 16.73 12.74 -5.10
CA PRO A 24 17.80 12.22 -5.96
C PRO A 24 19.17 12.20 -5.30
N GLY A 25 19.39 13.01 -4.26
CA GLY A 25 20.62 13.04 -3.45
C GLY A 25 20.65 12.00 -2.32
N PHE A 26 19.57 11.23 -2.12
CA PHE A 26 19.54 10.22 -1.08
C PHE A 26 20.48 9.06 -1.39
N THR A 27 21.33 8.73 -0.42
CA THR A 27 22.17 7.54 -0.44
C THR A 27 21.86 6.67 0.77
N LEU A 28 21.91 5.37 0.58
CA LEU A 28 21.78 4.42 1.68
C LEU A 28 22.90 4.63 2.69
N PRO A 29 22.65 4.47 4.00
CA PRO A 29 23.68 4.63 5.03
C PRO A 29 24.76 3.54 4.92
N GLU A 30 25.99 3.89 5.31
CA GLU A 30 27.12 2.95 5.39
C GLU A 30 27.08 2.13 6.69
N MET A 31 25.99 1.37 6.87
CA MET A 31 25.79 0.45 7.99
C MET A 31 25.03 -0.78 7.53
N PRO A 32 24.94 -1.86 8.32
CA PRO A 32 24.09 -3.00 7.98
C PRO A 32 22.64 -2.58 7.75
N ILE A 33 22.04 -3.06 6.67
CA ILE A 33 20.66 -2.78 6.29
C ILE A 33 19.87 -4.07 6.28
N LEU A 34 18.81 -4.15 7.08
CA LEU A 34 17.82 -5.22 7.03
C LEU A 34 16.61 -4.74 6.21
N VAL A 35 16.30 -5.47 5.17
CA VAL A 35 15.08 -5.25 4.35
C VAL A 35 14.04 -6.27 4.74
N ILE A 36 12.85 -5.81 5.16
CA ILE A 36 11.67 -6.65 5.42
C ILE A 36 10.61 -6.23 4.39
N ASP A 37 10.26 -7.13 3.47
CA ASP A 37 9.40 -6.78 2.34
C ASP A 37 8.64 -7.99 1.80
N HIS A 38 7.61 -7.75 1.00
CA HIS A 38 6.86 -8.77 0.30
C HIS A 38 6.85 -8.57 -1.23
N HIS A 39 7.52 -7.55 -1.73
CA HIS A 39 7.58 -7.28 -3.16
C HIS A 39 8.71 -8.05 -3.86
N HIS A 40 8.43 -8.50 -5.08
CA HIS A 40 9.48 -8.95 -5.99
C HIS A 40 10.31 -7.77 -6.49
N THR A 41 11.63 -7.94 -6.57
CA THR A 41 12.53 -6.93 -7.15
C THR A 41 13.68 -7.58 -7.89
N GLU A 42 14.01 -7.06 -9.07
CA GLU A 42 15.20 -7.45 -9.85
C GLU A 42 16.47 -6.77 -9.34
N LYS A 43 16.33 -5.72 -8.55
CA LYS A 43 17.44 -4.91 -8.02
C LYS A 43 17.44 -4.92 -6.50
N PRO A 44 17.76 -6.07 -5.87
CA PRO A 44 17.78 -6.18 -4.42
C PRO A 44 18.87 -5.30 -3.81
N TYR A 45 18.58 -4.77 -2.62
CA TYR A 45 19.50 -4.01 -1.80
C TYR A 45 19.47 -4.52 -0.35
N GLY A 46 20.36 -3.99 0.49
CA GLY A 46 20.47 -4.37 1.89
C GLY A 46 21.45 -5.50 2.15
N THR A 47 21.94 -5.57 3.36
CA THR A 47 22.92 -6.58 3.84
C THR A 47 22.21 -7.87 4.20
N LEU A 48 21.05 -7.75 4.81
CA LEU A 48 20.15 -8.84 5.20
C LEU A 48 18.78 -8.61 4.57
N ARG A 49 18.14 -9.68 4.16
CA ARG A 49 16.82 -9.59 3.53
C ARG A 49 15.90 -10.66 4.05
N LEU A 50 14.75 -10.21 4.51
CA LEU A 50 13.61 -11.05 4.84
C LEU A 50 12.47 -10.66 3.90
N VAL A 51 12.36 -11.36 2.79
CA VAL A 51 11.40 -11.07 1.74
C VAL A 51 10.60 -12.34 1.45
N ASP A 52 9.29 -12.21 1.50
CA ASP A 52 8.35 -13.29 1.17
C ASP A 52 7.32 -12.75 0.18
N VAL A 53 7.41 -13.16 -1.07
CA VAL A 53 6.55 -12.69 -2.17
C VAL A 53 5.19 -13.40 -2.22
N GLU A 54 5.01 -14.45 -1.42
CA GLU A 54 3.77 -15.24 -1.35
C GLU A 54 2.81 -14.71 -0.26
N ILE A 55 3.20 -13.64 0.43
CA ILE A 55 2.45 -13.08 1.55
C ILE A 55 1.73 -11.80 1.13
N SER A 56 0.56 -11.55 1.69
CA SER A 56 -0.33 -10.47 1.23
C SER A 56 0.19 -9.06 1.52
N SER A 57 1.07 -8.90 2.51
CA SER A 57 1.58 -7.60 2.93
C SER A 57 2.84 -7.71 3.79
N CYS A 58 3.64 -6.66 3.82
CA CYS A 58 4.75 -6.56 4.76
C CYS A 58 4.27 -6.63 6.23
N ALA A 59 3.08 -6.11 6.53
CA ALA A 59 2.49 -6.18 7.86
C ALA A 59 2.18 -7.64 8.28
N GLU A 60 1.69 -8.50 7.38
CA GLU A 60 1.49 -9.93 7.65
C GLU A 60 2.82 -10.64 7.90
N LEU A 61 3.87 -10.29 7.13
CA LEU A 61 5.20 -10.82 7.36
C LEU A 61 5.69 -10.46 8.76
N ILE A 62 5.58 -9.19 9.17
CA ILE A 62 5.96 -8.74 10.51
C ILE A 62 5.15 -9.46 11.58
N PHE A 63 3.83 -9.63 11.40
CA PHE A 63 2.98 -10.40 12.31
C PHE A 63 3.56 -11.81 12.54
N SER A 64 3.96 -12.49 11.46
CA SER A 64 4.53 -13.85 11.53
C SER A 64 5.87 -13.94 12.29
N LEU A 65 6.57 -12.81 12.42
CA LEU A 65 7.87 -12.72 13.12
C LEU A 65 7.72 -12.51 14.61
N LEU A 66 6.66 -11.85 15.08
CA LEU A 66 6.52 -11.52 16.51
C LEU A 66 6.72 -12.73 17.44
N PRO A 67 6.04 -13.87 17.23
CA PRO A 67 6.23 -15.04 18.10
C PRO A 67 7.64 -15.63 17.99
N LYS A 68 8.27 -15.57 16.82
CA LYS A 68 9.64 -16.08 16.61
C LYS A 68 10.69 -15.24 17.33
N LEU A 69 10.40 -13.95 17.52
CA LEU A 69 11.24 -12.99 18.22
C LEU A 69 10.89 -12.88 19.72
N GLY A 70 9.87 -13.60 20.19
CA GLY A 70 9.39 -13.50 21.58
C GLY A 70 8.76 -12.13 21.89
N LEU A 71 8.27 -11.42 20.86
CA LEU A 71 7.66 -10.11 21.01
C LEU A 71 6.14 -10.26 21.21
N PRO A 72 5.55 -9.49 22.16
CA PRO A 72 4.13 -9.57 22.42
C PRO A 72 3.32 -8.83 21.33
N LEU A 73 2.16 -9.36 20.99
CA LEU A 73 1.16 -8.65 20.19
C LEU A 73 0.37 -7.71 21.12
N THR A 74 0.82 -6.46 21.23
CA THR A 74 0.12 -5.42 22.02
C THR A 74 -1.05 -4.83 21.23
N SER A 75 -1.94 -4.08 21.89
CA SER A 75 -3.08 -3.39 21.25
C SER A 75 -2.62 -2.46 20.12
N ASP A 76 -1.57 -1.66 20.34
CA ASP A 76 -1.04 -0.74 19.34
C ASP A 76 -0.44 -1.50 18.15
N THR A 77 0.35 -2.54 18.44
CA THR A 77 0.95 -3.39 17.40
C THR A 77 -0.14 -4.10 16.60
N ALA A 78 -1.13 -4.69 17.25
CA ALA A 78 -2.26 -5.35 16.60
C ALA A 78 -3.05 -4.38 15.71
N THR A 79 -3.27 -3.15 16.19
CA THR A 79 -3.95 -2.11 15.42
C THR A 79 -3.17 -1.74 14.15
N CYS A 80 -1.86 -1.49 14.29
CA CYS A 80 -1.01 -1.15 13.14
C CYS A 80 -0.92 -2.29 12.12
N LEU A 81 -0.75 -3.53 12.59
CA LEU A 81 -0.67 -4.70 11.71
C LEU A 81 -2.00 -4.97 11.00
N TYR A 82 -3.11 -4.86 11.73
CA TYR A 82 -4.45 -4.99 11.14
C TYR A 82 -4.65 -3.98 10.00
N LEU A 83 -4.36 -2.70 10.27
CA LEU A 83 -4.50 -1.63 9.27
C LEU A 83 -3.55 -1.84 8.08
N GLY A 84 -2.31 -2.27 8.32
CA GLY A 84 -1.35 -2.57 7.27
C GLY A 84 -1.84 -3.68 6.34
N ILE A 85 -2.25 -4.83 6.90
CA ILE A 85 -2.81 -5.93 6.11
C ILE A 85 -4.08 -5.49 5.37
N PHE A 86 -4.99 -4.80 6.06
CA PHE A 86 -6.26 -4.38 5.49
C PHE A 86 -6.08 -3.36 4.36
N SER A 87 -5.17 -2.39 4.51
CA SER A 87 -4.90 -1.37 3.49
C SER A 87 -4.24 -1.97 2.25
N ASP A 88 -3.24 -2.81 2.44
CA ASP A 88 -2.46 -3.39 1.34
C ASP A 88 -3.27 -4.36 0.49
N THR A 89 -4.15 -5.12 1.14
CA THR A 89 -5.11 -6.00 0.46
C THR A 89 -6.35 -5.26 -0.08
N GLY A 90 -6.44 -3.94 0.09
CA GLY A 90 -7.60 -3.15 -0.29
C GLY A 90 -8.91 -3.64 0.36
N GLY A 91 -8.85 -4.05 1.62
CA GLY A 91 -9.96 -4.66 2.33
C GLY A 91 -10.26 -6.09 1.85
N LEU A 92 -9.22 -6.89 1.66
CA LEU A 92 -9.26 -8.29 1.20
C LEU A 92 -9.75 -8.46 -0.26
N ARG A 93 -9.61 -7.44 -1.08
CA ARG A 93 -10.02 -7.48 -2.50
C ARG A 93 -8.87 -7.72 -3.45
N PHE A 94 -7.65 -7.43 -3.04
CA PHE A 94 -6.45 -7.47 -3.87
C PHE A 94 -5.35 -8.26 -3.16
N GLY A 95 -4.33 -8.65 -3.93
CA GLY A 95 -3.16 -9.38 -3.43
C GLY A 95 -3.46 -10.87 -3.15
N ASP A 96 -2.44 -11.55 -2.70
CA ASP A 96 -2.48 -12.98 -2.41
C ASP A 96 -3.04 -13.23 -0.99
N VAL A 97 -4.34 -12.94 -0.81
CA VAL A 97 -5.05 -13.20 0.46
C VAL A 97 -5.16 -14.70 0.70
N THR A 98 -4.50 -15.17 1.75
CA THR A 98 -4.48 -16.59 2.13
C THR A 98 -5.23 -16.83 3.44
N GLN A 99 -5.34 -18.09 3.82
CA GLN A 99 -5.85 -18.45 5.16
C GLN A 99 -5.02 -17.77 6.26
N LYS A 100 -3.70 -17.70 6.12
CA LYS A 100 -2.81 -17.05 7.10
C LYS A 100 -3.09 -15.55 7.24
N THR A 101 -3.41 -14.88 6.14
CA THR A 101 -3.84 -13.47 6.14
C THR A 101 -5.08 -13.28 7.02
N ILE A 102 -6.08 -14.15 6.86
CA ILE A 102 -7.32 -14.11 7.64
C ILE A 102 -7.05 -14.44 9.12
N GLU A 103 -6.21 -15.44 9.41
CA GLU A 103 -5.79 -15.78 10.76
C GLU A 103 -5.09 -14.62 11.46
N ALA A 104 -4.16 -13.94 10.78
CA ALA A 104 -3.47 -12.77 11.32
C ALA A 104 -4.46 -11.64 11.65
N LEU A 105 -5.41 -11.34 10.76
CA LEU A 105 -6.45 -10.35 11.03
C LEU A 105 -7.35 -10.77 12.20
N ALA A 106 -7.73 -12.04 12.29
CA ALA A 106 -8.57 -12.57 13.36
C ALA A 106 -7.88 -12.50 14.74
N GLU A 107 -6.56 -12.73 14.80
CA GLU A 107 -5.77 -12.59 16.02
C GLU A 107 -5.55 -11.13 16.42
N CYS A 108 -5.36 -10.24 15.44
CA CYS A 108 -5.21 -8.81 15.71
C CYS A 108 -6.52 -8.16 16.17
N TYR A 109 -7.65 -8.49 15.52
CA TYR A 109 -8.93 -7.81 15.69
C TYR A 109 -9.38 -7.62 17.14
N PRO A 110 -9.39 -8.64 18.02
CA PRO A 110 -9.87 -8.51 19.41
C PRO A 110 -8.98 -7.61 20.27
N LEU A 111 -7.74 -7.35 19.83
CA LEU A 111 -6.78 -6.50 20.53
C LEU A 111 -6.82 -5.05 20.02
N THR A 112 -7.47 -4.79 18.90
CA THR A 112 -7.56 -3.43 18.32
C THR A 112 -8.53 -2.57 19.12
N ASP A 113 -8.22 -1.28 19.21
CA ASP A 113 -9.15 -0.27 19.73
C ASP A 113 -9.80 0.51 18.58
N SER A 114 -11.14 0.53 18.56
CA SER A 114 -11.94 1.32 17.62
C SER A 114 -11.52 1.17 16.16
N ILE A 115 -11.23 -0.07 15.76
CA ILE A 115 -10.67 -0.37 14.42
C ILE A 115 -11.56 0.12 13.28
N GLN A 116 -12.90 0.08 13.44
CA GLN A 116 -13.85 0.56 12.43
C GLN A 116 -13.67 2.07 12.17
N ASN A 117 -13.46 2.86 13.22
CA ASN A 117 -13.21 4.30 13.08
C ASN A 117 -11.86 4.53 12.38
N LYS A 118 -10.85 3.74 12.72
CA LYS A 118 -9.53 3.84 12.08
C LYS A 118 -9.59 3.44 10.61
N ILE A 119 -10.30 2.36 10.28
CA ILE A 119 -10.55 1.96 8.88
C ILE A 119 -11.26 3.09 8.12
N THR A 120 -12.27 3.74 8.72
CA THR A 120 -13.00 4.84 8.08
C THR A 120 -12.07 6.02 7.77
N VAL A 121 -11.13 6.34 8.68
CA VAL A 121 -10.12 7.37 8.44
C VAL A 121 -9.15 6.97 7.32
N PHE A 122 -8.81 5.68 7.22
CA PHE A 122 -7.98 5.15 6.14
C PHE A 122 -8.72 4.94 4.83
N SER A 123 -10.02 4.60 4.88
CA SER A 123 -10.87 4.59 3.70
C SER A 123 -11.22 6.04 3.37
N GLN A 124 -10.42 6.60 2.50
CA GLN A 124 -10.35 7.98 2.07
C GLN A 124 -11.74 8.63 1.97
N ASP A 125 -12.00 9.61 2.83
CA ASP A 125 -13.03 10.60 2.58
C ASP A 125 -12.57 11.43 1.38
N TYR A 126 -13.17 11.19 0.24
CA TYR A 126 -12.88 11.98 -0.96
C TYR A 126 -13.37 13.40 -0.76
N GLY A 127 -12.47 14.36 -0.84
CA GLY A 127 -12.82 15.77 -0.91
C GLY A 127 -13.52 16.10 -2.23
N LYS A 128 -14.04 17.33 -2.34
CA LYS A 128 -14.74 17.76 -3.54
C LYS A 128 -13.90 17.60 -4.81
N LYS A 129 -12.62 17.97 -4.77
CA LYS A 129 -11.73 17.88 -5.94
C LYS A 129 -11.49 16.44 -6.40
N GLU A 130 -11.36 15.51 -5.46
CA GLU A 130 -11.23 14.08 -5.76
C GLU A 130 -12.51 13.53 -6.40
N LEU A 131 -13.68 13.91 -5.88
CA LEU A 131 -14.97 13.54 -6.47
C LEU A 131 -15.16 14.13 -7.86
N ASP A 132 -14.77 15.39 -8.07
CA ASP A 132 -14.81 16.06 -9.37
C ASP A 132 -13.88 15.34 -10.38
N LEU A 133 -12.69 14.89 -9.93
CA LEU A 133 -11.75 14.15 -10.77
C LEU A 133 -12.29 12.74 -11.11
N ILE A 134 -12.90 12.05 -10.15
CA ILE A 134 -13.57 10.76 -10.40
C ILE A 134 -14.69 10.96 -11.43
N SER A 135 -15.51 11.98 -11.25
CA SER A 135 -16.58 12.30 -12.18
C SER A 135 -16.06 12.57 -13.59
N LEU A 136 -14.97 13.34 -13.70
CA LEU A 136 -14.31 13.62 -14.97
C LEU A 136 -13.80 12.32 -15.63
N CYS A 137 -13.15 11.44 -14.89
CA CYS A 137 -12.70 10.14 -15.38
C CYS A 137 -13.86 9.30 -15.91
N LEU A 138 -14.94 9.19 -15.14
CA LEU A 138 -16.12 8.42 -15.52
C LEU A 138 -16.82 8.99 -16.76
N ASN A 139 -16.83 10.32 -16.94
CA ASN A 139 -17.41 10.97 -18.09
C ASN A 139 -16.56 10.82 -19.38
N LYS A 140 -15.26 10.65 -19.23
CA LYS A 140 -14.33 10.46 -20.35
C LYS A 140 -13.97 9.02 -20.66
N ARG A 141 -14.66 8.06 -20.01
CA ARG A 141 -14.42 6.66 -20.27
C ARG A 141 -14.92 6.23 -21.64
N GLU A 142 -14.13 5.47 -22.31
CA GLU A 142 -14.46 4.84 -23.59
C GLU A 142 -14.30 3.32 -23.44
N TYR A 143 -15.30 2.56 -23.89
CA TYR A 143 -15.21 1.10 -23.94
C TYR A 143 -14.77 0.68 -25.33
N ILE A 144 -13.74 -0.14 -25.40
CA ILE A 144 -13.18 -0.68 -26.62
C ILE A 144 -13.15 -2.21 -26.57
N ASP A 145 -12.94 -2.84 -27.70
CA ASP A 145 -12.83 -4.29 -27.84
C ASP A 145 -14.04 -5.03 -27.20
N ASN A 146 -15.26 -4.71 -27.66
CA ASN A 146 -16.51 -5.29 -27.15
C ASN A 146 -16.67 -5.17 -25.61
N ASN A 147 -16.31 -4.04 -25.05
CA ASN A 147 -16.32 -3.74 -23.62
C ASN A 147 -15.30 -4.54 -22.78
N SER A 148 -14.36 -5.23 -23.41
CA SER A 148 -13.32 -5.94 -22.67
C SER A 148 -12.26 -5.00 -22.08
N MET A 149 -12.18 -3.75 -22.61
CA MET A 149 -11.23 -2.74 -22.16
C MET A 149 -11.93 -1.39 -21.96
N CYS A 150 -11.59 -0.69 -20.91
CA CYS A 150 -11.98 0.69 -20.64
C CYS A 150 -10.78 1.62 -20.72
N LEU A 151 -10.85 2.59 -21.62
CA LEU A 151 -9.82 3.61 -21.81
C LEU A 151 -10.30 4.94 -21.21
N ILE A 152 -9.44 5.57 -20.42
CA ILE A 152 -9.67 6.91 -19.89
C ILE A 152 -8.45 7.78 -20.20
N ILE A 153 -8.65 8.80 -21.01
CA ILE A 153 -7.61 9.78 -21.36
C ILE A 153 -7.98 11.12 -20.74
N LEU A 154 -7.14 11.60 -19.83
CA LEU A 154 -7.29 12.92 -19.21
C LEU A 154 -6.24 13.87 -19.77
N PRO A 155 -6.63 14.86 -20.59
CA PRO A 155 -5.74 15.96 -20.95
C PRO A 155 -5.27 16.69 -19.68
N TYR A 156 -4.00 17.04 -19.63
CA TYR A 156 -3.41 17.73 -18.47
C TYR A 156 -4.14 19.03 -18.11
N ILE A 157 -4.69 19.73 -19.10
CA ILE A 157 -5.47 20.96 -18.89
C ILE A 157 -6.73 20.69 -18.03
N ASP A 158 -7.37 19.54 -18.18
CA ASP A 158 -8.54 19.20 -17.39
C ASP A 158 -8.18 18.99 -15.92
N ILE A 159 -7.00 18.44 -15.66
CA ILE A 159 -6.46 18.28 -14.30
C ILE A 159 -6.12 19.63 -13.67
N LEU A 160 -5.51 20.54 -14.46
CA LEU A 160 -5.22 21.91 -14.02
C LEU A 160 -6.49 22.67 -13.64
N ASN A 161 -7.56 22.49 -14.40
CA ASN A 161 -8.84 23.15 -14.13
C ASN A 161 -9.47 22.74 -12.80
N LEU A 162 -9.13 21.56 -12.27
CA LEU A 162 -9.55 21.10 -10.94
C LEU A 162 -8.73 21.75 -9.82
N GLN A 163 -7.70 22.52 -10.14
CA GLN A 163 -6.81 23.18 -9.16
C GLN A 163 -6.22 22.18 -8.13
N MET A 164 -5.88 20.99 -8.58
CA MET A 164 -5.22 19.98 -7.76
C MET A 164 -3.70 20.20 -7.79
N GLU A 165 -3.08 20.35 -6.64
CA GLU A 165 -1.63 20.54 -6.54
C GLU A 165 -0.83 19.33 -7.01
N LYS A 166 -1.33 18.14 -6.72
CA LYS A 166 -0.78 16.85 -7.21
C LYS A 166 -1.93 15.88 -7.43
N PRO A 167 -2.26 15.53 -8.67
CA PRO A 167 -3.23 14.46 -8.91
C PRO A 167 -2.61 13.13 -8.48
N THR A 168 -3.04 12.63 -7.35
CA THR A 168 -2.71 11.27 -6.94
C THR A 168 -3.56 10.31 -7.75
N THR A 169 -2.96 9.67 -8.75
CA THR A 169 -3.68 8.75 -9.65
C THR A 169 -4.02 7.42 -9.00
N HIS A 170 -3.32 7.03 -7.94
CA HIS A 170 -3.53 5.75 -7.28
C HIS A 170 -4.96 5.52 -6.76
N PHE A 171 -5.60 6.55 -6.18
CA PHE A 171 -6.98 6.39 -5.70
C PHE A 171 -7.97 6.24 -6.86
N ILE A 172 -7.70 6.89 -8.00
CA ILE A 172 -8.57 6.82 -9.19
C ILE A 172 -8.55 5.41 -9.75
N THR A 173 -7.37 4.84 -9.95
CA THR A 173 -7.24 3.46 -10.45
C THR A 173 -7.89 2.47 -9.51
N GLY A 174 -7.67 2.59 -8.20
CA GLY A 174 -8.32 1.75 -7.21
C GLY A 174 -9.85 1.92 -7.16
N PHE A 175 -10.35 3.15 -7.28
CA PHE A 175 -11.80 3.41 -7.32
C PHE A 175 -12.44 2.85 -8.60
N ILE A 176 -11.86 3.14 -9.76
CA ILE A 176 -12.41 2.74 -11.06
C ILE A 176 -12.33 1.22 -11.23
N SER A 177 -11.19 0.59 -10.98
CA SER A 177 -11.04 -0.87 -11.10
C SER A 177 -11.95 -1.64 -10.16
N GLY A 178 -12.24 -1.10 -8.98
CA GLY A 178 -13.16 -1.70 -8.02
C GLY A 178 -14.65 -1.54 -8.38
N LYS A 179 -15.00 -0.72 -9.40
CA LYS A 179 -16.38 -0.38 -9.75
C LYS A 179 -16.77 -0.75 -11.19
N MET A 180 -15.80 -1.16 -12.00
CA MET A 180 -16.04 -1.51 -13.41
C MET A 180 -16.00 -3.03 -13.58
N TYR A 181 -17.16 -3.66 -13.49
CA TYR A 181 -17.29 -5.11 -13.55
C TYR A 181 -17.07 -5.72 -14.95
N ASP A 182 -17.21 -4.91 -16.01
CA ASP A 182 -17.23 -5.39 -17.39
C ASP A 182 -15.90 -5.16 -18.13
N ALA A 183 -14.93 -4.51 -17.52
CA ALA A 183 -13.63 -4.27 -18.13
C ALA A 183 -12.51 -4.97 -17.33
N LYS A 184 -11.62 -5.65 -18.03
CA LYS A 184 -10.36 -6.15 -17.43
C LYS A 184 -9.43 -4.97 -17.26
N THR A 185 -8.86 -4.84 -16.07
CA THR A 185 -7.79 -3.88 -15.81
C THR A 185 -6.49 -4.48 -16.33
N LEU A 186 -5.78 -3.74 -17.17
CA LEU A 186 -4.45 -4.10 -17.65
C LEU A 186 -3.39 -3.52 -16.71
#